data_ddf00deba1ec7709db64683871ca26c2
#
_entry.id   ddf00deba1ec7709db64683871ca26c2
#
_cell.length_a   1.000
_cell.length_b   1.000
_cell.length_c   1.000
_cell.angle_alpha   90.00
_cell.angle_beta   90.00
_cell.angle_gamma   90.00
#
_symmetry.space_group_name_H-M   'P 1'
#
loop_
_entity.id
_entity.type
_entity.pdbx_description
1 polymer ?
#
loop_
_entity_poly.entity_id
_entity_poly.type
_entity_poly.pdbx_seq_one_letter_code
_entity_poly.pdbx_strand_id
1 'polypeptide(L)' 'MRAQLVIEYINGDKEEIYCDDYSEGKASLMYYIRFGVNEGEHHIPYSSIKRWSAHRF' A
#
# COMPACT_ATOMS: atom_id res chain seq x y z
N MET A 1 7.10 -9.73 -8.93
CA MET A 1 7.94 -8.63 -8.43
C MET A 1 7.44 -8.19 -7.07
N ARG A 2 8.34 -7.86 -6.15
CA ARG A 2 7.95 -7.48 -4.81
C ARG A 2 8.21 -6.01 -4.55
N ALA A 3 7.41 -5.43 -3.69
CA ALA A 3 7.56 -4.05 -3.32
C ALA A 3 7.25 -3.86 -1.83
N GLN A 4 7.82 -2.81 -1.27
CA GLN A 4 7.50 -2.37 0.08
C GLN A 4 6.86 -1.00 0.00
N LEU A 5 5.69 -0.87 0.59
CA LEU A 5 5.00 0.41 0.71
C LEU A 5 5.17 0.91 2.13
N VAL A 6 5.52 2.17 2.28
CA VAL A 6 5.57 2.84 3.58
C VAL A 6 4.54 3.94 3.53
N ILE A 7 3.54 3.85 4.39
CA ILE A 7 2.40 4.76 4.37
C ILE A 7 2.29 5.47 5.71
N GLU A 8 2.22 6.78 5.65
CA GLU A 8 1.94 7.60 6.82
C GLU A 8 0.53 8.15 6.68
N TYR A 9 -0.32 7.83 7.65
CA TYR A 9 -1.72 8.25 7.64
C TYR A 9 -1.88 9.62 8.27
N ILE A 10 -2.98 10.28 7.95
CA ILE A 10 -3.24 11.63 8.47
C ILE A 10 -3.43 11.64 9.98
N ASN A 11 -3.78 10.50 10.59
CA ASN A 11 -3.91 10.39 12.05
C ASN A 11 -2.58 10.16 12.77
N GLY A 12 -1.47 10.11 12.02
CA GLY A 12 -0.15 9.91 12.59
C GLY A 12 0.36 8.48 12.60
N ASP A 13 -0.48 7.53 12.24
CA ASP A 13 -0.07 6.13 12.16
C ASP A 13 0.84 5.90 10.95
N LYS A 14 1.71 4.90 11.06
CA LYS A 14 2.56 4.45 9.95
C LYS A 14 2.35 2.96 9.74
N GLU A 15 2.47 2.56 8.49
CA GLU A 15 2.35 1.16 8.12
C GLU A 15 3.38 0.81 7.06
N GLU A 16 4.01 -0.37 7.21
CA GLU A 16 4.91 -0.91 6.20
C GLU A 16 4.25 -2.15 5.63
N ILE A 17 4.07 -2.18 4.33
CA ILE A 17 3.34 -3.25 3.64
C ILE A 17 4.27 -3.88 2.62
N TYR A 18 4.42 -5.21 2.70
CA TYR A 18 5.12 -5.96 1.66
C TYR A 18 4.08 -6.56 0.75
N CYS A 19 4.19 -6.27 -0.54
CA CYS A 19 3.22 -6.73 -1.52
C CYS A 19 3.91 -7.24 -2.77
N ASP A 20 3.16 -7.95 -3.60
CA ASP A 20 3.70 -8.47 -4.85
C ASP A 20 3.63 -7.43 -5.96
N ASP A 21 2.62 -6.56 -5.92
CA ASP A 21 2.48 -5.49 -6.89
C ASP A 21 1.66 -4.36 -6.29
N TYR A 22 1.77 -3.18 -6.89
CA TYR A 22 0.97 -2.03 -6.47
C TYR A 22 0.73 -1.11 -7.66
N SER A 23 -0.30 -0.28 -7.55
CA SER A 23 -0.57 0.73 -8.56
C SER A 23 -1.26 1.94 -7.94
N GLU A 24 -1.12 3.08 -8.59
CA GLU A 24 -1.77 4.32 -8.15
C GLU A 24 -3.08 4.47 -8.91
N GLY A 25 -4.19 4.36 -8.18
CA GLY A 25 -5.49 4.63 -8.74
C GLY A 25 -5.84 6.11 -8.65
N LYS A 26 -7.04 6.45 -9.11
CA LYS A 26 -7.49 7.85 -9.06
C LYS A 26 -7.85 8.29 -7.65
N ALA A 27 -8.46 7.41 -6.88
CA ALA A 27 -8.97 7.74 -5.55
C ALA A 27 -8.26 6.99 -4.44
N SER A 28 -7.49 5.97 -4.78
CA SER A 28 -6.86 5.11 -3.78
C SER A 28 -5.56 4.52 -4.30
N LEU A 29 -4.69 4.21 -3.36
CA LEU A 29 -3.50 3.41 -3.62
C LEU A 29 -3.91 1.95 -3.53
N MET A 30 -3.53 1.14 -4.51
CA MET A 30 -3.92 -0.26 -4.58
C MET A 30 -2.69 -1.14 -4.51
N TYR A 31 -2.81 -2.27 -3.82
CA TYR A 31 -1.74 -3.24 -3.80
C TYR A 31 -2.31 -4.66 -3.76
N TYR A 32 -1.50 -5.61 -4.17
CA TYR A 32 -1.91 -7.00 -4.29
C TYR A 32 -0.91 -7.90 -3.57
N ILE A 33 -1.45 -8.81 -2.76
CA ILE A 33 -0.66 -9.82 -2.05
C ILE A 33 -1.07 -11.18 -2.58
N ARG A 34 -0.08 -11.96 -3.04
CA ARG A 34 -0.36 -13.22 -3.72
C ARG A 34 -0.64 -14.36 -2.76
N PHE A 35 0.04 -14.39 -1.61
CA PHE A 35 -0.07 -15.49 -0.67
C PHE A 35 -0.18 -14.98 0.76
N GLY A 36 -0.89 -15.73 1.60
CA GLY A 36 -0.93 -15.48 3.02
C GLY A 36 -2.30 -15.06 3.49
N VAL A 37 -2.37 -14.68 4.76
CA VAL A 37 -3.63 -14.29 5.40
C VAL A 37 -4.22 -13.03 4.78
N ASN A 38 -3.36 -12.18 4.18
CA ASN A 38 -3.80 -10.94 3.55
C ASN A 38 -3.82 -11.05 2.03
N GLU A 39 -3.94 -12.26 1.51
CA GLU A 39 -4.00 -12.49 0.06
C GLU A 39 -5.15 -11.71 -0.55
N GLY A 40 -4.90 -11.11 -1.73
CA GLY A 40 -5.91 -10.41 -2.48
C GLY A 40 -5.53 -8.98 -2.79
N GLU A 41 -6.50 -8.25 -3.32
CA GLU A 41 -6.34 -6.86 -3.70
C GLU A 41 -6.80 -5.96 -2.55
N HIS A 42 -6.00 -4.94 -2.26
CA HIS A 42 -6.26 -4.02 -1.17
C HIS A 42 -6.27 -2.59 -1.69
N HIS A 43 -7.09 -1.75 -1.08
CA HIS A 43 -7.24 -0.35 -1.47
C HIS A 43 -7.11 0.54 -0.25
N ILE A 44 -6.32 1.60 -0.37
CA ILE A 44 -6.17 2.60 0.69
C ILE A 44 -6.55 3.95 0.11
N PRO A 45 -7.62 4.58 0.58
CA PRO A 45 -8.05 5.88 0.04
C PRO A 45 -6.98 6.95 0.27
N TYR A 46 -6.70 7.75 -0.74
CA TYR A 46 -5.74 8.86 -0.58
C TYR A 46 -6.18 9.85 0.50
N SER A 47 -7.47 9.94 0.75
CA SER A 47 -7.98 10.85 1.78
C SER A 47 -7.50 10.51 3.18
N SER A 48 -7.05 9.27 3.42
CA SER A 48 -6.52 8.84 4.70
C SER A 48 -5.00 8.88 4.75
N ILE A 49 -4.33 9.19 3.64
CA ILE A 49 -2.87 9.13 3.53
C ILE A 49 -2.31 10.54 3.58
N LYS A 50 -1.35 10.76 4.48
CA LYS A 50 -0.59 12.00 4.53
C LYS A 50 0.55 11.97 3.52
N ARG A 51 1.29 10.86 3.46
CA ARG A 51 2.35 10.63 2.49
C ARG A 51 2.61 9.13 2.37
N TRP A 52 3.18 8.74 1.26
CA TRP A 52 3.57 7.34 1.08
C TRP A 52 4.76 7.27 0.14
N SER A 53 5.46 6.15 0.22
CA SER A 53 6.56 5.86 -0.69
C SER A 53 6.55 4.37 -1.02
N ALA A 54 7.20 4.03 -2.12
CA ALA A 54 7.28 2.65 -2.56
C ALA A 54 8.70 2.33 -2.95
N HIS A 55 9.13 1.13 -2.63
CA HIS A 55 10.44 0.62 -2.98
C HIS A 55 10.26 -0.74 -3.62
N ARG A 56 10.76 -0.90 -4.83
CA ARG A 56 10.71 -2.19 -5.52
C ARG A 56 12.01 -2.95 -5.34
N PHE A 57 11.88 -4.23 -5.09
CA PHE A 57 13.04 -5.11 -4.92
C PHE A 57 13.40 -5.81 -6.22
#